data_48c2283c4e91f747f1bbeb4cc29c36fc
#
_entry.id   48c2283c4e91f747f1bbeb4cc29c36fc
#
_cell.length_a   1.000
_cell.length_b   1.000
_cell.length_c   1.000
_cell.angle_alpha   90.00
_cell.angle_beta   90.00
_cell.angle_gamma   90.00
#
_symmetry.space_group_name_H-M   'P 1'
#
loop_
_entity.id
_entity.type
_entity.pdbx_description
1 polymer ?
#
loop_
_entity_poly.entity_id
_entity_poly.type
_entity_poly.pdbx_seq_one_letter_code
_entity_poly.pdbx_strand_id
1 'polypeptide(L)'
;MNTDRPAAEEERLKALRRERFNNTEGERRYQQLVAQRAQRRQQLMSQSNVHKGTLSEAAKIVGTCTLMCPEFEREERQLKNNIAQPEMFPGTRQADPARTVKTFHRSAAGNEEPLPEDLRTPDTLQRTLDHLVNVVIAADQELRSCHGFVRDRTRSIRQDFTIQNIRDSTTVAVCERIARFHIVSLHILCGNKDFAEHQDMEQLRNTLKTLIELYDDHRKARVVCANEAEFYAYYIVSHLRDPDAKRVAERLPRHIFTAPIVQQALKLHMMSESSTAPRRDTGTGWAAQNLGVQFFRTVAAPATPLLLACLAEYYFPSIRRSALRSMCDAFPYQEGKEYPVTDFAEMLAFDSVDEVQEFCAQFNVGLHGSGVKLGERVKGRIVFQDPAQKPRRTSPNLRVVGAKFHMPPMHAINANLDSRYLSTT
;
A
#
# COMPACT_ATOMS: atom_id res chain seq x y z
N MET A 1 -33.03 -7.86 -38.42
CA MET A 1 -34.33 -7.51 -37.81
C MET A 1 -34.13 -6.16 -37.10
N ASN A 2 -34.48 -5.06 -37.84
CA ASN A 2 -34.51 -3.74 -37.25
C ASN A 2 -35.82 -3.62 -36.46
N THR A 3 -35.68 -3.49 -35.15
CA THR A 3 -36.83 -3.14 -34.29
C THR A 3 -37.01 -1.64 -34.34
N ASP A 4 -38.00 -1.21 -35.12
CA ASP A 4 -38.52 0.16 -35.14
C ASP A 4 -39.03 0.51 -33.72
N ARG A 5 -38.24 1.29 -32.98
CA ARG A 5 -38.74 1.93 -31.74
C ARG A 5 -39.72 3.01 -32.14
N PRO A 6 -40.88 3.11 -31.44
CA PRO A 6 -41.85 4.17 -31.72
C PRO A 6 -41.18 5.52 -31.60
N ALA A 7 -41.43 6.42 -32.58
CA ALA A 7 -40.82 7.76 -32.65
C ALA A 7 -41.02 8.59 -31.36
N ALA A 8 -42.10 8.37 -30.63
CA ALA A 8 -42.34 8.96 -29.32
C ALA A 8 -41.36 8.55 -28.23
N GLU A 9 -40.84 7.30 -28.28
CA GLU A 9 -39.85 6.81 -27.33
C GLU A 9 -38.46 7.34 -27.63
N GLU A 10 -38.16 7.54 -28.90
CA GLU A 10 -36.90 8.15 -29.35
C GLU A 10 -36.85 9.65 -29.03
N GLU A 11 -38.01 10.35 -29.16
CA GLU A 11 -38.14 11.75 -28.74
C GLU A 11 -38.05 11.90 -27.21
N ARG A 12 -38.66 10.98 -26.46
CA ARG A 12 -38.54 10.93 -25.00
C ARG A 12 -37.08 10.66 -24.54
N LEU A 13 -36.37 9.77 -25.23
CA LEU A 13 -34.96 9.53 -24.99
C LEU A 13 -34.05 10.70 -25.38
N LYS A 14 -34.42 11.42 -26.47
CA LYS A 14 -33.73 12.66 -26.88
C LYS A 14 -34.01 13.81 -25.89
N ALA A 15 -35.23 13.90 -25.38
CA ALA A 15 -35.61 14.88 -24.34
C ALA A 15 -34.88 14.57 -23.03
N LEU A 16 -34.85 13.32 -22.58
CA LEU A 16 -34.05 12.87 -21.39
C LEU A 16 -32.55 13.06 -21.57
N ARG A 17 -32.03 12.91 -22.81
CA ARG A 17 -30.62 13.23 -23.10
C ARG A 17 -30.38 14.74 -23.06
N ARG A 18 -31.30 15.57 -23.58
CA ARG A 18 -31.23 17.04 -23.48
C ARG A 18 -31.34 17.51 -22.04
N GLU A 19 -32.23 16.94 -21.25
CA GLU A 19 -32.38 17.23 -19.82
C GLU A 19 -31.08 16.84 -19.02
N ARG A 20 -30.41 15.77 -19.43
CA ARG A 20 -29.10 15.39 -18.90
C ARG A 20 -27.97 16.36 -19.30
N PHE A 21 -28.03 16.96 -20.47
CA PHE A 21 -27.06 17.96 -20.94
C PHE A 21 -27.38 19.37 -20.48
N ASN A 22 -28.65 19.66 -20.21
CA ASN A 22 -29.10 20.94 -19.65
C ASN A 22 -29.31 20.83 -18.13
N ASN A 23 -28.31 20.44 -17.40
CA ASN A 23 -28.30 20.62 -15.95
C ASN A 23 -27.99 22.09 -15.64
N THR A 24 -28.92 22.97 -16.09
CA THR A 24 -28.79 24.43 -15.99
C THR A 24 -28.62 24.91 -14.55
N GLU A 25 -29.12 24.18 -13.57
CA GLU A 25 -28.97 24.52 -12.14
C GLU A 25 -27.59 24.16 -11.62
N GLY A 26 -27.09 22.95 -11.88
CA GLY A 26 -25.73 22.52 -11.51
C GLY A 26 -24.68 23.37 -12.21
N GLU A 27 -24.86 23.69 -13.47
CA GLU A 27 -23.94 24.55 -14.21
C GLU A 27 -23.93 26.00 -13.67
N ARG A 28 -25.10 26.56 -13.34
CA ARG A 28 -25.20 27.87 -12.68
C ARG A 28 -24.49 27.85 -11.31
N ARG A 29 -24.71 26.81 -10.52
CA ARG A 29 -24.05 26.67 -9.22
C ARG A 29 -22.52 26.60 -9.38
N TYR A 30 -22.02 25.80 -10.31
CA TYR A 30 -20.61 25.74 -10.61
C TYR A 30 -20.01 27.07 -11.04
N GLN A 31 -20.67 27.80 -11.95
CA GLN A 31 -20.24 29.14 -12.40
C GLN A 31 -20.20 30.15 -11.24
N GLN A 32 -21.17 30.08 -10.32
CA GLN A 32 -21.16 30.91 -9.11
C GLN A 32 -19.94 30.60 -8.24
N LEU A 33 -19.64 29.31 -8.04
CA LEU A 33 -18.47 28.88 -7.26
C LEU A 33 -17.16 29.31 -7.92
N VAL A 34 -17.05 29.23 -9.26
CA VAL A 34 -15.88 29.72 -10.01
C VAL A 34 -15.69 31.24 -9.75
N ALA A 35 -16.75 32.03 -9.84
CA ALA A 35 -16.68 33.46 -9.61
C ALA A 35 -16.29 33.79 -8.15
N GLN A 36 -16.89 33.09 -7.18
CA GLN A 36 -16.55 33.25 -5.76
C GLN A 36 -15.07 32.90 -5.50
N ARG A 37 -14.53 31.82 -6.10
CA ARG A 37 -13.14 31.44 -5.98
C ARG A 37 -12.18 32.49 -6.55
N ALA A 38 -12.53 33.08 -7.71
CA ALA A 38 -11.73 34.14 -8.30
C ALA A 38 -11.66 35.38 -7.39
N GLN A 39 -12.79 35.78 -6.81
CA GLN A 39 -12.86 36.90 -5.85
C GLN A 39 -12.03 36.58 -4.58
N ARG A 40 -12.15 35.34 -4.07
CA ARG A 40 -11.39 34.91 -2.86
C ARG A 40 -9.89 34.95 -3.10
N ARG A 41 -9.42 34.51 -4.27
CA ARG A 41 -8.01 34.60 -4.66
C ARG A 41 -7.50 36.03 -4.70
N GLN A 42 -8.28 36.94 -5.31
CA GLN A 42 -7.92 38.38 -5.34
C GLN A 42 -7.80 38.94 -3.92
N GLN A 43 -8.71 38.59 -3.02
CA GLN A 43 -8.66 39.02 -1.63
C GLN A 43 -7.41 38.51 -0.92
N LEU A 44 -7.06 37.22 -1.08
CA LEU A 44 -5.87 36.62 -0.47
C LEU A 44 -4.59 37.23 -1.04
N MET A 45 -4.51 37.49 -2.36
CA MET A 45 -3.37 38.15 -2.97
C MET A 45 -3.20 39.58 -2.47
N SER A 46 -4.27 40.33 -2.27
CA SER A 46 -4.20 41.68 -1.72
C SER A 46 -3.74 41.70 -0.28
N GLN A 47 -4.10 40.70 0.53
CA GLN A 47 -3.66 40.53 1.90
C GLN A 47 -2.20 40.10 2.01
N SER A 48 -1.71 39.19 1.13
CA SER A 48 -0.34 38.70 1.13
C SER A 48 0.69 39.75 0.70
N ASN A 49 0.31 40.71 -0.15
CA ASN A 49 1.18 41.83 -0.54
C ASN A 49 1.51 42.79 0.61
N VAL A 50 0.77 42.72 1.74
CA VAL A 50 1.00 43.54 2.94
C VAL A 50 2.07 42.89 3.84
N HIS A 51 2.30 41.57 3.73
CA HIS A 51 3.26 40.85 4.56
C HIS A 51 4.41 40.27 3.72
N LYS A 52 5.38 41.12 3.33
CA LYS A 52 6.68 40.66 2.82
C LYS A 52 7.56 40.22 4.00
N GLY A 53 7.22 39.08 4.62
CA GLY A 53 8.02 38.42 5.63
C GLY A 53 9.02 37.43 5.01
N THR A 54 9.93 36.95 5.83
CA THR A 54 10.93 35.91 5.46
C THR A 54 10.26 34.59 5.04
N LEU A 55 10.97 33.74 4.30
CA LEU A 55 10.47 32.42 3.86
C LEU A 55 9.94 31.54 5.03
N SER A 56 10.40 31.77 6.26
CA SER A 56 9.93 31.11 7.48
C SER A 56 8.54 31.58 7.94
N GLU A 57 8.06 32.72 7.45
CA GLU A 57 6.76 33.33 7.71
C GLU A 57 5.79 33.16 6.53
N ALA A 58 6.14 32.32 5.54
CA ALA A 58 5.21 31.97 4.48
C ALA A 58 3.90 31.53 5.12
N ALA A 59 2.81 32.25 4.81
CA ALA A 59 1.52 32.10 5.46
C ALA A 59 1.08 30.64 5.39
N LYS A 60 1.05 29.97 6.55
CA LYS A 60 0.59 28.60 6.68
C LYS A 60 -0.88 28.56 6.25
N ILE A 61 -1.17 27.88 5.15
CA ILE A 61 -2.56 27.73 4.70
C ILE A 61 -3.27 26.82 5.71
N VAL A 62 -4.30 27.34 6.36
CA VAL A 62 -5.16 26.56 7.27
C VAL A 62 -6.43 26.19 6.55
N GLY A 63 -6.72 24.90 6.44
CA GLY A 63 -7.93 24.39 5.82
C GLY A 63 -9.17 24.69 6.64
N THR A 64 -10.24 25.06 5.97
CA THR A 64 -11.54 25.38 6.57
C THR A 64 -12.66 24.45 6.14
N CYS A 65 -12.41 23.53 5.19
CA CYS A 65 -13.40 22.61 4.70
C CYS A 65 -13.79 21.57 5.76
N THR A 66 -15.06 21.54 6.14
CA THR A 66 -15.65 20.59 7.08
C THR A 66 -16.37 19.42 6.40
N LEU A 67 -16.38 19.39 5.06
CA LEU A 67 -16.92 18.29 4.24
C LEU A 67 -15.81 17.37 3.78
N MET A 68 -16.10 16.09 3.58
CA MET A 68 -15.13 15.11 3.07
C MET A 68 -14.66 15.43 1.64
N CYS A 69 -15.49 16.15 0.86
CA CYS A 69 -15.14 16.74 -0.43
C CYS A 69 -15.52 18.22 -0.45
N PRO A 70 -14.62 19.13 -0.84
CA PRO A 70 -14.98 20.54 -1.06
C PRO A 70 -16.12 20.66 -2.06
N GLU A 71 -17.04 21.60 -1.82
CA GLU A 71 -18.21 21.79 -2.66
C GLU A 71 -17.84 22.05 -4.11
N PHE A 72 -16.84 22.89 -4.35
CA PHE A 72 -16.37 23.20 -5.70
C PHE A 72 -15.95 21.93 -6.46
N GLU A 73 -15.11 21.07 -5.86
CA GLU A 73 -14.66 19.82 -6.49
C GLU A 73 -15.83 18.86 -6.72
N ARG A 74 -16.76 18.77 -5.77
CA ARG A 74 -17.94 17.92 -5.92
C ARG A 74 -18.80 18.33 -7.12
N GLU A 75 -19.12 19.63 -7.24
CA GLU A 75 -19.91 20.15 -8.35
C GLU A 75 -19.17 20.00 -9.69
N GLU A 76 -17.88 20.29 -9.73
CA GLU A 76 -17.06 20.08 -10.92
C GLU A 76 -17.06 18.61 -11.37
N ARG A 77 -16.89 17.68 -10.43
CA ARG A 77 -16.90 16.24 -10.71
C ARG A 77 -18.28 15.75 -11.14
N GLN A 78 -19.35 16.30 -10.56
CA GLN A 78 -20.72 15.99 -10.97
C GLN A 78 -20.99 16.42 -12.41
N LEU A 79 -20.59 17.62 -12.80
CA LEU A 79 -20.72 18.12 -14.17
C LEU A 79 -19.90 17.30 -15.17
N LYS A 80 -18.69 16.91 -14.79
CA LYS A 80 -17.80 16.07 -15.60
C LYS A 80 -18.20 14.58 -15.62
N ASN A 81 -19.30 14.20 -14.97
CA ASN A 81 -19.71 12.80 -14.77
C ASN A 81 -18.59 11.92 -14.18
N ASN A 82 -17.78 12.47 -13.28
CA ASN A 82 -16.62 11.82 -12.65
C ASN A 82 -16.87 11.54 -11.16
N ILE A 83 -18.07 11.05 -10.83
CA ILE A 83 -18.40 10.60 -9.47
C ILE A 83 -18.26 9.08 -9.43
N ALA A 84 -17.52 8.56 -8.43
CA ALA A 84 -17.37 7.13 -8.27
C ALA A 84 -18.61 6.49 -7.63
N GLN A 85 -18.89 5.23 -7.94
CA GLN A 85 -20.08 4.52 -7.47
C GLN A 85 -20.29 4.59 -5.94
N PRO A 86 -19.26 4.45 -5.07
CA PRO A 86 -19.44 4.57 -3.60
C PRO A 86 -19.88 5.98 -3.14
N GLU A 87 -19.72 6.99 -3.98
CA GLU A 87 -20.00 8.40 -3.70
C GLU A 87 -21.39 8.85 -4.15
N MET A 88 -22.17 7.96 -4.80
CA MET A 88 -23.47 8.29 -5.36
C MET A 88 -24.61 7.95 -4.39
N PHE A 89 -25.73 8.65 -4.52
CA PHE A 89 -26.98 8.17 -3.94
C PHE A 89 -27.37 6.83 -4.57
N PRO A 90 -27.86 5.86 -3.79
CA PRO A 90 -28.24 4.56 -4.31
C PRO A 90 -29.20 4.65 -5.50
N GLY A 91 -28.87 3.93 -6.58
CA GLY A 91 -29.70 3.91 -7.80
C GLY A 91 -29.65 5.16 -8.68
N THR A 92 -28.82 6.13 -8.36
CA THR A 92 -28.66 7.38 -9.12
C THR A 92 -27.24 7.60 -9.61
N ARG A 93 -27.02 8.64 -10.43
CA ARG A 93 -25.69 9.14 -10.80
C ARG A 93 -25.36 10.48 -10.12
N GLN A 94 -26.12 10.84 -9.10
CA GLN A 94 -25.92 12.08 -8.37
C GLN A 94 -24.98 11.86 -7.19
N ALA A 95 -24.08 12.82 -7.00
CA ALA A 95 -23.15 12.82 -5.87
C ALA A 95 -23.91 12.99 -4.55
N ASP A 96 -23.66 12.09 -3.61
CA ASP A 96 -24.12 12.24 -2.23
C ASP A 96 -23.08 13.09 -1.46
N PRO A 97 -23.44 14.29 -0.99
CA PRO A 97 -22.52 15.15 -0.25
C PRO A 97 -21.94 14.48 1.01
N ALA A 98 -22.67 13.53 1.61
CA ALA A 98 -22.25 12.81 2.79
C ALA A 98 -21.27 11.67 2.49
N ARG A 99 -21.18 11.22 1.23
CA ARG A 99 -20.33 10.10 0.78
C ARG A 99 -19.21 10.53 -0.13
N THR A 100 -19.34 11.70 -0.76
CA THR A 100 -18.32 12.19 -1.70
C THR A 100 -17.04 12.57 -0.96
N VAL A 101 -15.90 12.06 -1.46
CA VAL A 101 -14.58 12.28 -0.88
C VAL A 101 -13.65 12.94 -1.89
N LYS A 102 -12.89 13.95 -1.46
CA LYS A 102 -11.90 14.68 -2.27
C LYS A 102 -10.93 13.73 -2.95
N THR A 103 -10.69 13.94 -4.26
CA THR A 103 -9.74 13.17 -5.07
C THR A 103 -8.30 13.62 -4.86
N PHE A 104 -7.36 12.76 -5.21
CA PHE A 104 -5.94 13.13 -5.25
C PHE A 104 -5.63 13.87 -6.55
N HIS A 105 -5.07 15.06 -6.44
CA HIS A 105 -4.56 15.82 -7.57
C HIS A 105 -3.04 15.93 -7.50
N ARG A 106 -2.35 15.54 -8.59
CA ARG A 106 -0.91 15.75 -8.67
C ARG A 106 -0.61 17.25 -8.70
N SER A 107 0.32 17.68 -7.85
CA SER A 107 0.88 19.03 -7.96
C SER A 107 1.64 19.13 -9.29
N ALA A 108 1.15 19.94 -10.19
CA ALA A 108 1.84 20.26 -11.45
C ALA A 108 2.32 21.70 -11.41
N ALA A 109 3.46 21.97 -12.03
CA ALA A 109 3.93 23.34 -12.22
C ALA A 109 2.87 24.13 -13.02
N GLY A 110 2.40 25.23 -12.46
CA GLY A 110 1.31 26.04 -13.03
C GLY A 110 -0.08 25.76 -12.48
N ASN A 111 -0.27 24.76 -11.61
CA ASN A 111 -1.52 24.64 -10.87
C ASN A 111 -1.64 25.76 -9.83
N GLU A 112 -2.81 26.35 -9.77
CA GLU A 112 -3.12 27.36 -8.76
C GLU A 112 -3.02 26.77 -7.35
N GLU A 113 -2.51 27.55 -6.41
CA GLU A 113 -2.47 27.16 -5.00
C GLU A 113 -3.89 26.89 -4.47
N PRO A 114 -4.08 25.85 -3.64
CA PRO A 114 -5.38 25.55 -3.08
C PRO A 114 -5.82 26.68 -2.15
N LEU A 115 -7.12 26.98 -2.18
CA LEU A 115 -7.73 27.90 -1.22
C LEU A 115 -7.96 27.21 0.13
N PRO A 116 -8.08 27.94 1.23
CA PRO A 116 -8.43 27.36 2.54
C PRO A 116 -9.69 26.48 2.50
N GLU A 117 -10.67 26.84 1.69
CA GLU A 117 -11.92 26.12 1.49
C GLU A 117 -11.74 24.79 0.70
N ASP A 118 -10.59 24.62 0.03
CA ASP A 118 -10.25 23.39 -0.68
C ASP A 118 -9.53 22.37 0.23
N LEU A 119 -9.09 22.78 1.39
CA LEU A 119 -8.34 21.96 2.34
C LEU A 119 -9.23 21.59 3.53
N ARG A 120 -9.28 20.31 3.83
CA ARG A 120 -10.06 19.78 4.95
C ARG A 120 -9.38 20.02 6.28
N THR A 121 -10.18 20.30 7.31
CA THR A 121 -9.67 20.39 8.69
C THR A 121 -9.15 19.02 9.19
N PRO A 122 -8.25 18.96 10.20
CA PRO A 122 -7.74 17.70 10.77
C PRO A 122 -8.86 16.72 11.18
N ASP A 123 -9.89 17.22 11.86
CA ASP A 123 -11.04 16.40 12.28
C ASP A 123 -11.80 15.84 11.06
N THR A 124 -11.91 16.63 9.99
CA THR A 124 -12.55 16.17 8.75
C THR A 124 -11.71 15.13 8.05
N LEU A 125 -10.38 15.24 8.06
CA LEU A 125 -9.45 14.25 7.50
C LEU A 125 -9.56 12.91 8.25
N GLN A 126 -9.64 12.95 9.58
CA GLN A 126 -9.85 11.75 10.39
C GLN A 126 -11.21 11.10 10.08
N ARG A 127 -12.31 11.87 10.11
CA ARG A 127 -13.66 11.38 9.74
C ARG A 127 -13.70 10.82 8.32
N THR A 128 -12.96 11.42 7.39
CA THR A 128 -12.86 10.93 6.01
C THR A 128 -12.20 9.54 5.99
N LEU A 129 -11.12 9.34 6.74
CA LEU A 129 -10.51 8.01 6.83
C LEU A 129 -11.44 7.00 7.52
N ASP A 130 -12.16 7.43 8.57
CA ASP A 130 -13.16 6.58 9.23
C ASP A 130 -14.25 6.13 8.26
N HIS A 131 -14.75 7.02 7.43
CA HIS A 131 -15.70 6.68 6.36
C HIS A 131 -15.11 5.67 5.37
N LEU A 132 -13.88 5.88 4.89
CA LEU A 132 -13.23 4.99 3.94
C LEU A 132 -13.04 3.58 4.53
N VAL A 133 -12.61 3.47 5.79
CA VAL A 133 -12.32 2.18 6.41
C VAL A 133 -13.60 1.49 6.92
N ASN A 134 -14.43 2.22 7.67
CA ASN A 134 -15.56 1.62 8.40
C ASN A 134 -16.84 1.50 7.56
N VAL A 135 -16.92 2.20 6.43
CA VAL A 135 -18.09 2.14 5.52
C VAL A 135 -17.70 1.52 4.18
N VAL A 136 -16.71 2.07 3.49
CA VAL A 136 -16.38 1.62 2.13
C VAL A 136 -15.68 0.27 2.14
N ILE A 137 -14.60 0.09 2.93
CA ILE A 137 -13.89 -1.19 3.05
C ILE A 137 -14.76 -2.24 3.75
N ALA A 138 -15.53 -1.85 4.77
CA ALA A 138 -16.42 -2.79 5.46
C ALA A 138 -17.50 -3.38 4.56
N ALA A 139 -17.92 -2.66 3.53
CA ALA A 139 -18.89 -3.16 2.54
C ALA A 139 -18.26 -4.10 1.49
N ASP A 140 -16.93 -4.04 1.29
CA ASP A 140 -16.18 -4.88 0.36
C ASP A 140 -15.08 -5.65 1.09
N GLN A 141 -15.42 -6.82 1.62
CA GLN A 141 -14.51 -7.66 2.40
C GLN A 141 -13.27 -8.13 1.61
N GLU A 142 -13.36 -8.20 0.29
CA GLU A 142 -12.27 -8.63 -0.58
C GLU A 142 -11.40 -7.46 -1.08
N LEU A 143 -11.74 -6.22 -0.77
CA LEU A 143 -11.08 -4.99 -1.24
C LEU A 143 -11.02 -4.82 -2.77
N ARG A 144 -11.48 -5.76 -3.56
CA ARG A 144 -11.29 -5.78 -5.02
C ARG A 144 -11.96 -4.62 -5.72
N SER A 145 -13.18 -4.29 -5.33
CA SER A 145 -13.97 -3.25 -5.98
C SER A 145 -13.63 -1.86 -5.46
N CYS A 146 -13.22 -1.72 -4.21
CA CYS A 146 -13.00 -0.43 -3.56
C CYS A 146 -11.55 0.02 -3.45
N HIS A 147 -10.56 -0.89 -3.62
CA HIS A 147 -9.14 -0.58 -3.39
C HIS A 147 -8.67 0.66 -4.15
N GLY A 148 -8.91 0.75 -5.46
CA GLY A 148 -8.47 1.88 -6.28
C GLY A 148 -9.03 3.21 -5.79
N PHE A 149 -10.31 3.21 -5.40
CA PHE A 149 -10.98 4.36 -4.81
C PHE A 149 -10.34 4.75 -3.47
N VAL A 150 -10.22 3.82 -2.53
CA VAL A 150 -9.64 4.08 -1.20
C VAL A 150 -8.18 4.54 -1.31
N ARG A 151 -7.40 3.89 -2.17
CA ARG A 151 -6.00 4.29 -2.43
C ARG A 151 -5.87 5.73 -2.93
N ASP A 152 -6.73 6.16 -3.83
CA ASP A 152 -6.72 7.54 -4.33
C ASP A 152 -7.11 8.52 -3.21
N ARG A 153 -8.16 8.21 -2.46
CA ARG A 153 -8.68 9.08 -1.39
C ARG A 153 -7.73 9.20 -0.19
N THR A 154 -7.02 8.11 0.16
CA THR A 154 -5.99 8.16 1.23
C THR A 154 -4.78 9.01 0.82
N ARG A 155 -4.43 9.03 -0.48
CA ARG A 155 -3.39 9.95 -0.99
C ARG A 155 -3.83 11.41 -0.86
N SER A 156 -5.10 11.72 -1.15
CA SER A 156 -5.67 13.05 -0.97
C SER A 156 -5.65 13.49 0.50
N ILE A 157 -5.95 12.58 1.44
CA ILE A 157 -5.86 12.86 2.89
C ILE A 157 -4.41 13.25 3.27
N ARG A 158 -3.43 12.47 2.85
CA ARG A 158 -2.02 12.77 3.12
C ARG A 158 -1.56 14.07 2.48
N GLN A 159 -2.05 14.38 1.28
CA GLN A 159 -1.77 15.63 0.59
C GLN A 159 -2.28 16.84 1.38
N ASP A 160 -3.50 16.80 1.90
CA ASP A 160 -4.06 17.88 2.71
C ASP A 160 -3.28 18.11 3.99
N PHE A 161 -2.81 17.06 4.70
CA PHE A 161 -1.90 17.19 5.84
C PHE A 161 -0.57 17.84 5.47
N THR A 162 0.01 17.44 4.33
CA THR A 162 1.30 17.95 3.86
C THR A 162 1.22 19.42 3.49
N ILE A 163 0.19 19.84 2.73
CA ILE A 163 0.00 21.23 2.31
C ILE A 163 -0.20 22.15 3.52
N GLN A 164 -0.95 21.69 4.51
CA GLN A 164 -1.20 22.45 5.74
C GLN A 164 -0.04 22.38 6.74
N ASN A 165 0.98 21.55 6.48
CA ASN A 165 2.06 21.24 7.40
C ASN A 165 1.56 20.86 8.80
N ILE A 166 0.53 20.00 8.87
CA ILE A 166 -0.02 19.46 10.12
C ILE A 166 0.82 18.25 10.53
N ARG A 167 1.39 18.30 11.72
CA ARG A 167 2.34 17.30 12.23
C ARG A 167 1.98 16.84 13.65
N ASP A 168 0.69 16.78 13.94
CA ASP A 168 0.13 16.41 15.25
C ASP A 168 -0.12 14.88 15.39
N SER A 169 -0.64 14.48 16.55
CA SER A 169 -0.99 13.08 16.84
C SER A 169 -2.11 12.56 15.91
N THR A 170 -2.99 13.43 15.43
CA THR A 170 -4.04 13.06 14.46
C THR A 170 -3.42 12.62 13.15
N THR A 171 -2.43 13.37 12.65
CA THR A 171 -1.69 13.01 11.44
C THR A 171 -0.98 11.67 11.59
N VAL A 172 -0.36 11.41 12.75
CA VAL A 172 0.27 10.12 13.07
C VAL A 172 -0.76 9.00 12.97
N ALA A 173 -1.87 9.10 13.72
CA ALA A 173 -2.90 8.06 13.76
C ALA A 173 -3.51 7.76 12.37
N VAL A 174 -3.74 8.79 11.57
CA VAL A 174 -4.26 8.65 10.20
C VAL A 174 -3.24 7.96 9.29
N CYS A 175 -1.96 8.37 9.32
CA CYS A 175 -0.90 7.76 8.52
C CYS A 175 -0.64 6.30 8.92
N GLU A 176 -0.71 5.95 10.20
CA GLU A 176 -0.61 4.59 10.70
C GLU A 176 -1.68 3.67 10.08
N ARG A 177 -2.94 4.10 10.09
CA ARG A 177 -4.04 3.34 9.48
C ARG A 177 -3.91 3.23 7.96
N ILE A 178 -3.44 4.28 7.28
CA ILE A 178 -3.16 4.24 5.84
C ILE A 178 -2.05 3.24 5.53
N ALA A 179 -0.99 3.19 6.33
CA ALA A 179 0.07 2.20 6.15
C ALA A 179 -0.43 0.77 6.33
N ARG A 180 -1.25 0.51 7.37
CA ARG A 180 -1.87 -0.81 7.58
C ARG A 180 -2.80 -1.20 6.41
N PHE A 181 -3.56 -0.24 5.86
CA PHE A 181 -4.38 -0.47 4.65
C PHE A 181 -3.52 -0.98 3.47
N HIS A 182 -2.39 -0.33 3.19
CA HIS A 182 -1.51 -0.79 2.11
C HIS A 182 -0.93 -2.19 2.37
N ILE A 183 -0.55 -2.50 3.62
CA ILE A 183 -0.03 -3.83 3.98
C ILE A 183 -1.10 -4.92 3.78
N VAL A 184 -2.33 -4.67 4.23
CA VAL A 184 -3.46 -5.60 4.05
C VAL A 184 -3.78 -5.78 2.56
N SER A 185 -3.76 -4.69 1.79
CA SER A 185 -3.99 -4.72 0.34
C SER A 185 -2.95 -5.56 -0.40
N LEU A 186 -1.67 -5.47 -0.03
CA LEU A 186 -0.58 -6.27 -0.60
C LEU A 186 -0.78 -7.78 -0.40
N HIS A 187 -1.45 -8.20 0.66
CA HIS A 187 -1.77 -9.60 0.90
C HIS A 187 -3.04 -10.02 0.15
N ILE A 188 -4.17 -9.34 0.40
CA ILE A 188 -5.49 -9.75 -0.10
C ILE A 188 -5.58 -9.69 -1.63
N LEU A 189 -5.00 -8.65 -2.23
CA LEU A 189 -5.10 -8.41 -3.68
C LEU A 189 -3.95 -9.02 -4.49
N CYS A 190 -3.08 -9.80 -3.83
CA CYS A 190 -2.01 -10.51 -4.49
C CYS A 190 -2.54 -11.36 -5.67
N GLY A 191 -1.88 -11.27 -6.81
CA GLY A 191 -2.27 -12.01 -8.02
C GLY A 191 -3.45 -11.43 -8.80
N ASN A 192 -4.15 -10.41 -8.29
CA ASN A 192 -5.19 -9.73 -9.05
C ASN A 192 -4.54 -8.93 -10.21
N LYS A 193 -5.06 -9.10 -11.42
CA LYS A 193 -4.52 -8.47 -12.65
C LYS A 193 -4.59 -6.94 -12.61
N ASP A 194 -5.59 -6.40 -11.94
CA ASP A 194 -5.83 -4.95 -11.82
C ASP A 194 -5.06 -4.32 -10.65
N PHE A 195 -4.38 -5.13 -9.83
CA PHE A 195 -3.62 -4.67 -8.68
C PHE A 195 -2.14 -4.51 -8.99
N ALA A 196 -1.66 -3.27 -8.97
CA ALA A 196 -0.26 -2.95 -9.17
C ALA A 196 0.53 -2.97 -7.84
N GLU A 197 0.96 -4.17 -7.39
CA GLU A 197 1.67 -4.36 -6.12
C GLU A 197 2.81 -3.37 -5.88
N HIS A 198 3.62 -3.10 -6.92
CA HIS A 198 4.78 -2.21 -6.79
C HIS A 198 4.37 -0.76 -6.48
N GLN A 199 3.24 -0.30 -7.03
CA GLN A 199 2.72 1.04 -6.76
C GLN A 199 2.16 1.14 -5.34
N ASP A 200 1.54 0.07 -4.85
CA ASP A 200 1.03 0.03 -3.47
C ASP A 200 2.17 -0.02 -2.46
N MET A 201 3.21 -0.82 -2.73
CA MET A 201 4.44 -0.83 -1.94
C MET A 201 5.13 0.54 -1.93
N GLU A 202 5.13 1.27 -3.04
CA GLU A 202 5.66 2.63 -3.11
C GLU A 202 4.86 3.60 -2.23
N GLN A 203 3.51 3.54 -2.27
CA GLN A 203 2.67 4.34 -1.39
C GLN A 203 2.86 4.00 0.09
N LEU A 204 3.02 2.73 0.42
CA LEU A 204 3.38 2.29 1.76
C LEU A 204 4.71 2.91 2.22
N ARG A 205 5.77 2.77 1.43
CA ARG A 205 7.10 3.34 1.76
C ARG A 205 7.06 4.85 1.95
N ASN A 206 6.34 5.56 1.09
CA ASN A 206 6.15 7.01 1.22
C ASN A 206 5.40 7.36 2.52
N THR A 207 4.40 6.56 2.90
CA THR A 207 3.66 6.74 4.15
C THR A 207 4.53 6.46 5.37
N LEU A 208 5.32 5.38 5.33
CA LEU A 208 6.25 5.01 6.40
C LEU A 208 7.34 6.07 6.58
N LYS A 209 7.88 6.63 5.48
CA LYS A 209 8.84 7.74 5.55
C LYS A 209 8.24 8.95 6.26
N THR A 210 7.02 9.33 5.90
CA THR A 210 6.30 10.42 6.58
C THR A 210 6.13 10.13 8.08
N LEU A 211 5.76 8.89 8.45
CA LEU A 211 5.62 8.49 9.85
C LEU A 211 6.93 8.59 10.62
N ILE A 212 8.06 8.15 10.04
CA ILE A 212 9.37 8.28 10.68
C ILE A 212 9.71 9.74 10.97
N GLU A 213 9.46 10.64 10.03
CA GLU A 213 9.66 12.08 10.21
C GLU A 213 8.76 12.65 11.30
N LEU A 214 7.49 12.20 11.38
CA LEU A 214 6.55 12.61 12.42
C LEU A 214 6.98 12.10 13.81
N TYR A 215 7.41 10.84 13.91
CA TYR A 215 7.90 10.27 15.17
C TYR A 215 9.16 11.00 15.67
N ASP A 216 10.07 11.37 14.78
CA ASP A 216 11.25 12.17 15.13
C ASP A 216 10.86 13.54 15.71
N ASP A 217 9.86 14.20 15.12
CA ASP A 217 9.38 15.48 15.63
C ASP A 217 8.65 15.34 16.98
N HIS A 218 7.81 14.30 17.12
CA HIS A 218 7.13 14.02 18.39
C HIS A 218 8.13 13.70 19.52
N ARG A 219 9.19 12.93 19.21
CA ARG A 219 10.26 12.66 20.19
C ARG A 219 10.99 13.93 20.64
N LYS A 220 11.31 14.85 19.70
CA LYS A 220 11.88 16.15 20.03
C LYS A 220 10.95 16.98 20.94
N ALA A 221 9.64 16.88 20.70
CA ALA A 221 8.60 17.49 21.50
C ALA A 221 8.28 16.72 22.80
N ARG A 222 8.95 15.58 23.06
CA ARG A 222 8.71 14.68 24.21
C ARG A 222 7.30 14.09 24.26
N VAL A 223 6.67 13.91 23.09
CA VAL A 223 5.39 13.24 22.94
C VAL A 223 5.63 11.78 22.58
N VAL A 224 5.03 10.87 23.35
CA VAL A 224 5.18 9.43 23.15
C VAL A 224 4.18 8.94 22.11
N CYS A 225 4.66 8.23 21.07
CA CYS A 225 3.84 7.55 20.09
C CYS A 225 3.84 6.04 20.38
N ALA A 226 2.69 5.50 20.80
CA ALA A 226 2.59 4.12 21.30
C ALA A 226 2.96 3.06 20.23
N ASN A 227 2.67 3.33 18.96
CA ASN A 227 2.87 2.37 17.86
C ASN A 227 4.20 2.56 17.13
N GLU A 228 5.09 3.42 17.61
CA GLU A 228 6.33 3.77 16.90
C GLU A 228 7.16 2.52 16.52
N ALA A 229 7.32 1.56 17.43
CA ALA A 229 8.07 0.33 17.17
C ALA A 229 7.46 -0.53 16.04
N GLU A 230 6.13 -0.58 15.95
CA GLU A 230 5.41 -1.27 14.89
C GLU A 230 5.79 -0.73 13.51
N PHE A 231 5.75 0.58 13.33
CA PHE A 231 5.98 1.19 12.02
C PHE A 231 7.46 1.25 11.64
N TYR A 232 8.38 1.30 12.60
CA TYR A 232 9.79 1.04 12.31
C TYR A 232 10.04 -0.38 11.85
N ALA A 233 9.38 -1.38 12.43
CA ALA A 233 9.47 -2.76 11.95
C ALA A 233 8.94 -2.90 10.52
N TYR A 234 7.82 -2.25 10.19
CA TYR A 234 7.29 -2.22 8.82
C TYR A 234 8.23 -1.49 7.85
N TYR A 235 8.87 -0.41 8.29
CA TYR A 235 9.89 0.26 7.49
C TYR A 235 11.04 -0.67 7.14
N ILE A 236 11.61 -1.37 8.13
CA ILE A 236 12.71 -2.32 7.93
C ILE A 236 12.31 -3.42 6.96
N VAL A 237 11.13 -4.04 7.14
CA VAL A 237 10.67 -5.14 6.28
C VAL A 237 10.29 -4.65 4.89
N SER A 238 9.74 -3.44 4.73
CA SER A 238 9.47 -2.88 3.40
C SER A 238 10.74 -2.61 2.59
N HIS A 239 11.91 -2.61 3.23
CA HIS A 239 13.22 -2.35 2.64
C HIS A 239 14.22 -3.50 2.84
N LEU A 240 13.75 -4.77 2.81
CA LEU A 240 14.59 -5.95 3.07
C LEU A 240 15.86 -6.07 2.20
N ARG A 241 15.91 -5.35 1.08
CA ARG A 241 17.05 -5.34 0.16
C ARG A 241 17.86 -4.05 0.19
N ASP A 242 17.48 -3.13 1.07
CA ASP A 242 18.12 -1.84 1.20
C ASP A 242 18.97 -1.82 2.48
N PRO A 243 20.30 -1.71 2.35
CA PRO A 243 21.19 -1.67 3.52
C PRO A 243 20.95 -0.43 4.40
N ASP A 244 20.36 0.64 3.85
CA ASP A 244 20.09 1.87 4.62
C ASP A 244 18.99 1.68 5.67
N ALA A 245 18.08 0.73 5.47
CA ALA A 245 17.07 0.38 6.48
C ALA A 245 17.71 -0.07 7.81
N LYS A 246 18.81 -0.78 7.75
CA LYS A 246 19.57 -1.24 8.92
C LYS A 246 20.22 -0.06 9.66
N ARG A 247 20.79 0.89 8.90
CA ARG A 247 21.36 2.11 9.48
C ARG A 247 20.32 2.99 10.17
N VAL A 248 19.10 3.04 9.65
CA VAL A 248 17.98 3.73 10.32
C VAL A 248 17.68 3.04 11.65
N ALA A 249 17.62 1.71 11.68
CA ALA A 249 17.37 0.95 12.90
C ALA A 249 18.46 1.15 13.97
N GLU A 250 19.73 1.24 13.58
CA GLU A 250 20.86 1.45 14.48
C GLU A 250 20.81 2.81 15.22
N ARG A 251 20.10 3.78 14.68
CA ARG A 251 19.93 5.12 15.28
C ARG A 251 18.72 5.24 16.20
N LEU A 252 17.93 4.17 16.34
CA LEU A 252 16.72 4.18 17.15
C LEU A 252 17.02 4.31 18.65
N PRO A 253 16.15 4.97 19.41
CA PRO A 253 16.21 4.91 20.86
C PRO A 253 16.18 3.45 21.35
N ARG A 254 16.89 3.17 22.44
CA ARG A 254 17.04 1.81 22.94
C ARG A 254 15.71 1.07 23.11
N HIS A 255 14.69 1.72 23.67
CA HIS A 255 13.38 1.10 23.93
C HIS A 255 12.64 0.73 22.63
N ILE A 256 12.82 1.47 21.54
CA ILE A 256 12.26 1.12 20.22
C ILE A 256 13.11 0.02 19.58
N PHE A 257 14.44 0.18 19.58
CA PHE A 257 15.35 -0.79 19.01
C PHE A 257 15.19 -2.19 19.62
N THR A 258 15.03 -2.28 20.96
CA THR A 258 14.89 -3.56 21.67
C THR A 258 13.47 -4.13 21.63
N ALA A 259 12.49 -3.42 21.08
CA ALA A 259 11.12 -3.92 20.96
C ALA A 259 11.10 -5.25 20.16
N PRO A 260 10.34 -6.25 20.62
CA PRO A 260 10.34 -7.59 20.00
C PRO A 260 10.04 -7.57 18.50
N ILE A 261 9.11 -6.72 18.06
CA ILE A 261 8.75 -6.60 16.63
C ILE A 261 9.89 -6.02 15.79
N VAL A 262 10.64 -5.05 16.33
CA VAL A 262 11.79 -4.45 15.63
C VAL A 262 12.92 -5.48 15.52
N GLN A 263 13.20 -6.23 16.59
CA GLN A 263 14.19 -7.29 16.57
C GLN A 263 13.83 -8.40 15.59
N GLN A 264 12.54 -8.72 15.47
CA GLN A 264 12.05 -9.69 14.50
C GLN A 264 12.19 -9.18 13.06
N ALA A 265 11.88 -7.90 12.81
CA ALA A 265 12.07 -7.27 11.52
C ALA A 265 13.56 -7.27 11.10
N LEU A 266 14.47 -6.95 12.01
CA LEU A 266 15.92 -7.02 11.80
C LEU A 266 16.39 -8.45 11.50
N LYS A 267 15.84 -9.45 12.21
CA LYS A 267 16.12 -10.87 11.93
C LYS A 267 15.68 -11.26 10.52
N LEU A 268 14.49 -10.86 10.08
CA LEU A 268 14.02 -11.08 8.71
C LEU A 268 14.91 -10.37 7.68
N HIS A 269 15.34 -9.14 7.97
CA HIS A 269 16.25 -8.38 7.11
C HIS A 269 17.59 -9.10 6.95
N MET A 270 18.22 -9.54 8.05
CA MET A 270 19.47 -10.29 8.04
C MET A 270 19.36 -11.59 7.23
N MET A 271 18.26 -12.33 7.39
CA MET A 271 18.02 -13.57 6.64
C MET A 271 17.84 -13.30 5.14
N SER A 272 17.18 -12.21 4.77
CA SER A 272 17.03 -11.80 3.38
C SER A 272 18.37 -11.37 2.75
N GLU A 273 19.19 -10.60 3.46
CA GLU A 273 20.54 -10.22 3.03
C GLU A 273 21.44 -11.44 2.81
N SER A 274 21.47 -12.37 3.79
CA SER A 274 22.30 -13.57 3.72
C SER A 274 21.88 -14.52 2.60
N SER A 275 20.61 -14.43 2.17
CA SER A 275 20.08 -15.24 1.08
C SER A 275 20.34 -14.64 -0.31
N THR A 276 20.83 -13.41 -0.43
CA THR A 276 21.14 -12.80 -1.71
C THR A 276 22.50 -13.29 -2.24
N ALA A 277 22.54 -13.58 -3.55
CA ALA A 277 23.77 -14.04 -4.20
C ALA A 277 24.94 -13.06 -3.98
N PRO A 278 26.19 -13.54 -3.89
CA PRO A 278 27.36 -12.70 -3.69
C PRO A 278 27.43 -11.61 -4.77
N ARG A 279 27.74 -10.40 -4.36
CA ARG A 279 28.05 -9.31 -5.29
C ARG A 279 29.23 -9.73 -6.15
N ARG A 280 29.10 -9.64 -7.45
CA ARG A 280 30.15 -10.01 -8.43
C ARG A 280 31.49 -9.31 -8.22
N ASP A 281 31.51 -8.18 -7.48
CA ASP A 281 32.65 -7.27 -7.40
C ASP A 281 33.64 -7.56 -6.26
N THR A 282 33.40 -8.50 -5.37
CA THR A 282 34.29 -8.65 -4.21
C THR A 282 35.24 -9.84 -4.25
N GLY A 283 35.25 -10.65 -5.31
CA GLY A 283 36.24 -11.76 -5.48
C GLY A 283 36.31 -12.79 -4.34
N THR A 284 35.66 -12.52 -3.21
CA THR A 284 35.56 -13.39 -2.06
C THR A 284 34.24 -14.12 -2.15
N GLY A 285 34.30 -15.37 -2.56
CA GLY A 285 33.18 -16.31 -2.56
C GLY A 285 32.74 -16.60 -1.13
N TRP A 286 32.05 -15.66 -0.52
CA TRP A 286 31.22 -15.99 0.63
C TRP A 286 30.16 -16.94 0.10
N ALA A 287 30.27 -18.22 0.45
CA ALA A 287 29.16 -19.14 0.31
C ALA A 287 28.00 -18.49 1.07
N ALA A 288 27.06 -17.90 0.33
CA ALA A 288 25.93 -17.23 0.93
C ALA A 288 25.23 -18.27 1.80
N GLN A 289 25.22 -18.07 3.12
CA GLN A 289 24.41 -18.89 4.00
C GLN A 289 22.96 -18.64 3.60
N ASN A 290 22.38 -19.61 2.89
CA ASN A 290 20.99 -19.48 2.51
C ASN A 290 20.09 -19.73 3.72
N LEU A 291 19.58 -18.66 4.31
CA LEU A 291 18.67 -18.71 5.45
C LEU A 291 17.18 -18.69 5.01
N GLY A 292 16.88 -19.01 3.75
CA GLY A 292 15.52 -18.99 3.21
C GLY A 292 14.53 -19.83 4.02
N VAL A 293 14.90 -21.06 4.38
CA VAL A 293 14.04 -21.93 5.23
C VAL A 293 13.77 -21.27 6.58
N GLN A 294 14.78 -20.67 7.18
CA GLN A 294 14.63 -20.00 8.47
C GLN A 294 13.78 -18.73 8.36
N PHE A 295 13.87 -18.03 7.24
CA PHE A 295 13.00 -16.89 6.92
C PHE A 295 11.53 -17.33 6.94
N PHE A 296 11.15 -18.37 6.21
CA PHE A 296 9.78 -18.88 6.17
C PHE A 296 9.30 -19.37 7.53
N ARG A 297 10.12 -20.11 8.27
CA ARG A 297 9.82 -20.53 9.64
C ARG A 297 9.61 -19.36 10.59
N THR A 298 10.39 -18.29 10.43
CA THR A 298 10.23 -17.06 11.23
C THR A 298 8.91 -16.35 10.89
N VAL A 299 8.54 -16.25 9.60
CA VAL A 299 7.26 -15.65 9.20
C VAL A 299 6.08 -16.50 9.69
N ALA A 300 6.19 -17.85 9.63
CA ALA A 300 5.15 -18.76 10.07
C ALA A 300 4.97 -18.76 11.61
N ALA A 301 6.01 -18.41 12.37
CA ALA A 301 5.97 -18.47 13.82
C ALA A 301 4.80 -17.67 14.43
N PRO A 302 4.11 -18.20 15.47
CA PRO A 302 3.02 -17.48 16.14
C PRO A 302 3.42 -16.11 16.69
N ALA A 303 4.70 -15.95 17.04
CA ALA A 303 5.26 -14.69 17.51
C ALA A 303 5.39 -13.62 16.41
N THR A 304 5.18 -13.95 15.12
CA THR A 304 5.18 -12.97 14.04
C THR A 304 3.78 -12.39 13.86
N PRO A 305 3.60 -11.07 14.07
CA PRO A 305 2.30 -10.43 13.90
C PRO A 305 1.82 -10.53 12.45
N LEU A 306 0.49 -10.59 12.28
CA LEU A 306 -0.16 -10.69 10.97
C LEU A 306 0.38 -9.70 9.94
N LEU A 307 0.35 -8.40 10.24
CA LEU A 307 0.75 -7.37 9.27
C LEU A 307 2.24 -7.44 8.91
N LEU A 308 3.10 -7.84 9.85
CA LEU A 308 4.51 -8.09 9.55
C LEU A 308 4.69 -9.29 8.61
N ALA A 309 3.89 -10.35 8.80
CA ALA A 309 3.87 -11.52 7.92
C ALA A 309 3.37 -11.17 6.51
N CYS A 310 2.26 -10.41 6.41
CA CYS A 310 1.72 -9.91 5.13
C CYS A 310 2.78 -9.09 4.35
N LEU A 311 3.53 -8.24 5.05
CA LEU A 311 4.56 -7.43 4.41
C LEU A 311 5.78 -8.27 3.98
N ALA A 312 6.18 -9.25 4.79
CA ALA A 312 7.28 -10.17 4.47
C ALA A 312 6.95 -11.06 3.26
N GLU A 313 5.68 -11.41 3.07
CA GLU A 313 5.18 -12.21 1.95
C GLU A 313 5.49 -11.59 0.58
N TYR A 314 5.52 -10.26 0.48
CA TYR A 314 5.92 -9.56 -0.75
C TYR A 314 7.29 -10.03 -1.30
N TYR A 315 8.16 -10.53 -0.42
CA TYR A 315 9.50 -10.98 -0.77
C TYR A 315 9.62 -12.51 -0.99
N PHE A 316 8.55 -13.28 -0.78
CA PHE A 316 8.57 -14.74 -0.94
C PHE A 316 9.15 -15.20 -2.28
N PRO A 317 8.75 -14.67 -3.44
CA PRO A 317 9.31 -15.13 -4.72
C PRO A 317 10.82 -14.98 -4.80
N SER A 318 11.35 -13.92 -4.22
CA SER A 318 12.78 -13.65 -4.25
C SER A 318 13.59 -14.52 -3.30
N ILE A 319 13.04 -14.83 -2.12
CA ILE A 319 13.65 -15.73 -1.15
C ILE A 319 13.59 -17.18 -1.67
N ARG A 320 12.43 -17.60 -2.19
CA ARG A 320 12.25 -18.91 -2.86
C ARG A 320 13.24 -19.10 -4.01
N ARG A 321 13.39 -18.09 -4.89
CA ARG A 321 14.39 -18.12 -5.97
C ARG A 321 15.81 -18.34 -5.46
N SER A 322 16.20 -17.60 -4.43
CA SER A 322 17.53 -17.72 -3.84
C SER A 322 17.75 -19.09 -3.19
N ALA A 323 16.73 -19.60 -2.48
CA ALA A 323 16.78 -20.94 -1.89
C ALA A 323 16.90 -22.03 -2.95
N LEU A 324 16.04 -21.99 -3.99
CA LEU A 324 16.10 -22.95 -5.10
C LEU A 324 17.47 -22.93 -5.77
N ARG A 325 18.04 -21.75 -6.06
CA ARG A 325 19.38 -21.63 -6.63
C ARG A 325 20.44 -22.30 -5.77
N SER A 326 20.45 -22.00 -4.47
CA SER A 326 21.42 -22.58 -3.54
C SER A 326 21.28 -24.09 -3.42
N MET A 327 20.05 -24.60 -3.46
CA MET A 327 19.80 -26.04 -3.46
C MET A 327 20.28 -26.70 -4.76
N CYS A 328 20.05 -26.10 -5.91
CA CYS A 328 20.56 -26.59 -7.20
C CYS A 328 22.11 -26.60 -7.23
N ASP A 329 22.75 -25.63 -6.60
CA ASP A 329 24.22 -25.57 -6.53
C ASP A 329 24.80 -26.63 -5.55
N ALA A 330 24.09 -26.91 -4.44
CA ALA A 330 24.57 -27.77 -3.37
C ALA A 330 24.27 -29.27 -3.55
N PHE A 331 23.12 -29.61 -4.13
CA PHE A 331 22.70 -30.99 -4.31
C PHE A 331 23.24 -31.57 -5.62
N PRO A 332 23.99 -32.70 -5.58
CA PRO A 332 24.32 -33.46 -6.78
C PRO A 332 23.05 -34.22 -7.22
N TYR A 333 22.60 -34.00 -8.44
CA TYR A 333 21.51 -34.78 -9.00
C TYR A 333 21.90 -36.27 -9.13
N GLN A 334 21.03 -37.15 -8.66
CA GLN A 334 21.08 -38.57 -8.85
C GLN A 334 19.69 -39.06 -9.26
N GLU A 335 19.60 -39.76 -10.38
CA GLU A 335 18.34 -40.34 -10.84
C GLU A 335 17.76 -41.30 -9.79
N GLY A 336 16.48 -41.16 -9.49
CA GLY A 336 15.79 -41.92 -8.44
C GLY A 336 16.01 -41.39 -7.02
N LYS A 337 16.74 -40.27 -6.85
CA LYS A 337 16.96 -39.59 -5.55
C LYS A 337 16.58 -38.11 -5.64
N GLU A 338 15.44 -37.84 -6.26
CA GLU A 338 14.88 -36.51 -6.35
C GLU A 338 14.45 -36.02 -4.96
N TYR A 339 14.48 -34.70 -4.76
CA TYR A 339 14.05 -34.11 -3.50
C TYR A 339 12.52 -34.16 -3.39
N PRO A 340 11.91 -34.70 -2.30
CA PRO A 340 10.45 -34.80 -2.19
C PRO A 340 9.78 -33.45 -2.34
N VAL A 341 8.80 -33.37 -3.25
CA VAL A 341 8.09 -32.10 -3.55
C VAL A 341 7.28 -31.59 -2.35
N THR A 342 6.76 -32.50 -1.51
CA THR A 342 6.05 -32.18 -0.29
C THR A 342 6.94 -31.46 0.72
N ASP A 343 8.14 -31.98 0.94
CA ASP A 343 9.12 -31.39 1.84
C ASP A 343 9.63 -30.05 1.32
N PHE A 344 9.78 -29.94 -0.01
CA PHE A 344 10.15 -28.70 -0.67
C PHE A 344 9.06 -27.64 -0.52
N ALA A 345 7.78 -28.03 -0.69
CA ALA A 345 6.63 -27.13 -0.49
C ALA A 345 6.55 -26.64 0.96
N GLU A 346 6.76 -27.57 1.91
CA GLU A 346 6.76 -27.21 3.33
C GLU A 346 7.87 -26.26 3.69
N MET A 347 9.09 -26.57 3.27
CA MET A 347 10.29 -25.82 3.61
C MET A 347 10.30 -24.39 3.08
N LEU A 348 9.73 -24.18 1.90
CA LEU A 348 9.66 -22.87 1.23
C LEU A 348 8.29 -22.20 1.30
N ALA A 349 7.41 -22.74 2.17
CA ALA A 349 6.09 -22.20 2.43
C ALA A 349 5.19 -22.05 1.18
N PHE A 350 5.19 -23.05 0.29
CA PHE A 350 4.24 -23.14 -0.78
C PHE A 350 2.90 -23.67 -0.26
N ASP A 351 1.79 -23.23 -0.84
CA ASP A 351 0.45 -23.65 -0.45
C ASP A 351 0.08 -25.00 -1.07
N SER A 352 0.62 -25.31 -2.25
CA SER A 352 0.34 -26.56 -2.98
C SER A 352 1.55 -27.06 -3.75
N VAL A 353 1.47 -28.33 -4.19
CA VAL A 353 2.45 -28.96 -5.07
C VAL A 353 2.43 -28.32 -6.46
N ASP A 354 1.25 -27.93 -6.94
CA ASP A 354 1.09 -27.28 -8.24
C ASP A 354 1.85 -25.94 -8.27
N GLU A 355 1.77 -25.17 -7.18
CA GLU A 355 2.54 -23.92 -7.05
C GLU A 355 4.06 -24.17 -7.09
N VAL A 356 4.54 -25.26 -6.49
CA VAL A 356 5.96 -25.67 -6.59
C VAL A 356 6.32 -25.98 -8.03
N GLN A 357 5.47 -26.72 -8.72
CA GLN A 357 5.71 -27.11 -10.13
C GLN A 357 5.79 -25.88 -11.04
N GLU A 358 4.83 -24.99 -10.94
CA GLU A 358 4.81 -23.73 -11.69
C GLU A 358 6.04 -22.85 -11.38
N PHE A 359 6.41 -22.78 -10.10
CA PHE A 359 7.58 -22.02 -9.68
C PHE A 359 8.88 -22.61 -10.20
N CYS A 360 9.09 -23.90 -10.06
CA CYS A 360 10.32 -24.60 -10.54
C CYS A 360 10.44 -24.50 -12.07
N ALA A 361 9.33 -24.64 -12.80
CA ALA A 361 9.32 -24.54 -14.26
C ALA A 361 9.81 -23.17 -14.77
N GLN A 362 9.56 -22.07 -14.02
CA GLN A 362 10.07 -20.74 -14.38
C GLN A 362 11.60 -20.67 -14.39
N PHE A 363 12.27 -21.56 -13.67
CA PHE A 363 13.75 -21.65 -13.56
C PHE A 363 14.34 -22.83 -14.34
N ASN A 364 13.56 -23.51 -15.18
CA ASN A 364 13.92 -24.72 -15.90
C ASN A 364 14.31 -25.90 -14.98
N VAL A 365 13.85 -25.90 -13.73
CA VAL A 365 14.04 -27.02 -12.81
C VAL A 365 12.87 -27.99 -12.97
N GLY A 366 13.16 -29.18 -13.45
CA GLY A 366 12.15 -30.21 -13.70
C GLY A 366 11.69 -30.92 -12.44
N LEU A 367 10.51 -31.55 -12.52
CA LEU A 367 10.04 -32.55 -11.57
C LEU A 367 10.07 -33.94 -12.22
N HIS A 368 10.26 -34.98 -11.39
CA HIS A 368 10.14 -36.37 -11.84
C HIS A 368 9.38 -37.16 -10.76
N GLY A 369 8.25 -37.75 -11.13
CA GLY A 369 7.36 -38.36 -10.14
C GLY A 369 6.92 -37.35 -9.08
N SER A 370 7.17 -37.66 -7.81
CA SER A 370 6.87 -36.79 -6.66
C SER A 370 8.11 -36.01 -6.17
N GLY A 371 9.14 -35.83 -7.01
CA GLY A 371 10.38 -35.18 -6.60
C GLY A 371 10.84 -34.04 -7.50
N VAL A 372 11.56 -33.07 -6.93
CA VAL A 372 12.20 -31.95 -7.60
C VAL A 372 13.61 -32.34 -8.02
N LYS A 373 13.97 -32.16 -9.28
CA LYS A 373 15.30 -32.47 -9.84
C LYS A 373 16.32 -31.38 -9.48
N LEU A 374 16.73 -31.36 -8.23
CA LEU A 374 17.77 -30.41 -7.77
C LEU A 374 19.14 -30.83 -8.31
N GLY A 375 19.95 -29.86 -8.73
CA GLY A 375 21.32 -30.08 -9.14
C GLY A 375 21.52 -30.81 -10.46
N GLU A 376 20.47 -30.98 -11.28
CA GLU A 376 20.56 -31.51 -12.63
C GLU A 376 21.55 -30.69 -13.47
N ARG A 377 22.42 -31.39 -14.23
CA ARG A 377 23.45 -30.75 -15.07
C ARG A 377 23.36 -31.23 -16.49
N VAL A 378 23.36 -30.29 -17.42
CA VAL A 378 23.46 -30.57 -18.88
C VAL A 378 24.80 -30.02 -19.35
N LYS A 379 25.62 -30.90 -19.95
CA LYS A 379 26.98 -30.56 -20.39
C LYS A 379 27.83 -29.92 -19.28
N GLY A 380 27.70 -30.41 -18.05
CA GLY A 380 28.45 -29.93 -16.86
C GLY A 380 27.94 -28.65 -16.24
N ARG A 381 26.90 -28.00 -16.81
CA ARG A 381 26.29 -26.78 -16.26
C ARG A 381 24.97 -27.11 -15.57
N ILE A 382 24.72 -26.46 -14.43
CA ILE A 382 23.46 -26.61 -13.69
C ILE A 382 22.29 -26.11 -14.54
N VAL A 383 21.19 -26.87 -14.53
CA VAL A 383 19.96 -26.56 -15.26
C VAL A 383 19.13 -25.49 -14.53
N PHE A 384 19.71 -24.53 -13.93
CA PHE A 384 18.99 -23.39 -13.32
C PHE A 384 19.19 -22.17 -14.20
N GLN A 385 18.08 -21.57 -14.64
CA GLN A 385 18.11 -20.38 -15.46
C GLN A 385 17.13 -19.34 -14.89
N ASP A 386 17.63 -18.15 -14.66
CA ASP A 386 16.75 -17.05 -14.25
C ASP A 386 15.77 -16.67 -15.37
N PRO A 387 14.48 -16.52 -15.07
CA PRO A 387 13.51 -16.09 -16.05
C PRO A 387 13.77 -14.64 -16.48
N ALA A 388 13.38 -14.32 -17.73
CA ALA A 388 13.49 -12.96 -18.27
C ALA A 388 12.71 -11.92 -17.44
N GLN A 389 11.62 -12.34 -16.82
CA GLN A 389 10.85 -11.52 -15.89
C GLN A 389 11.04 -12.02 -14.45
N LYS A 390 11.10 -11.06 -13.50
CA LYS A 390 11.18 -11.43 -12.08
C LYS A 390 9.94 -12.23 -11.68
N PRO A 391 10.11 -13.33 -10.91
CA PRO A 391 9.00 -14.09 -10.38
C PRO A 391 8.06 -13.19 -9.60
N ARG A 392 6.76 -13.35 -9.82
CA ARG A 392 5.70 -12.61 -9.12
C ARG A 392 4.87 -13.57 -8.30
N ARG A 393 4.18 -13.04 -7.32
CA ARG A 393 3.15 -13.78 -6.58
C ARG A 393 1.91 -13.90 -7.48
N THR A 394 1.31 -15.07 -7.50
CA THR A 394 0.09 -15.37 -8.25
C THR A 394 -1.15 -15.42 -7.38
N SER A 395 -0.95 -15.62 -6.07
CA SER A 395 -2.01 -15.69 -5.05
C SER A 395 -1.46 -15.30 -3.68
N PRO A 396 -2.33 -14.89 -2.74
CA PRO A 396 -1.93 -14.73 -1.34
C PRO A 396 -1.52 -16.08 -0.75
N ASN A 397 -0.50 -16.10 0.09
CA ASN A 397 -0.09 -17.31 0.78
C ASN A 397 -1.08 -17.64 1.92
N LEU A 398 -1.87 -18.68 1.74
CA LEU A 398 -2.92 -19.06 2.67
C LEU A 398 -2.39 -19.86 3.86
N ARG A 399 -1.39 -20.71 3.64
CA ARG A 399 -0.85 -21.62 4.65
C ARG A 399 -0.12 -20.91 5.79
N VAL A 400 0.71 -19.93 5.49
CA VAL A 400 1.58 -19.28 6.47
C VAL A 400 1.02 -17.93 6.89
N VAL A 401 0.59 -17.10 5.95
CA VAL A 401 0.12 -15.75 6.20
C VAL A 401 -1.39 -15.73 6.37
N GLY A 402 -2.15 -16.34 5.48
CA GLY A 402 -3.61 -16.44 5.55
C GLY A 402 -4.08 -17.14 6.83
N ALA A 403 -3.34 -18.14 7.31
CA ALA A 403 -3.64 -18.81 8.59
C ALA A 403 -3.61 -17.87 9.81
N LYS A 404 -2.99 -16.69 9.70
CA LYS A 404 -2.99 -15.64 10.73
C LYS A 404 -4.14 -14.64 10.57
N PHE A 405 -4.86 -14.71 9.46
CA PHE A 405 -5.90 -13.75 9.10
C PHE A 405 -7.26 -14.19 9.65
N HIS A 406 -7.52 -13.89 10.92
CA HIS A 406 -8.75 -14.31 11.63
C HIS A 406 -9.80 -13.21 11.74
N MET A 407 -9.59 -12.06 11.07
CA MET A 407 -10.47 -10.89 11.19
C MET A 407 -10.69 -10.22 9.83
N PRO A 408 -11.83 -9.53 9.61
CA PRO A 408 -12.03 -8.74 8.40
C PRO A 408 -10.96 -7.66 8.20
N PRO A 409 -10.66 -7.26 6.94
CA PRO A 409 -9.63 -6.26 6.62
C PRO A 409 -9.75 -4.96 7.41
N MET A 410 -10.97 -4.47 7.59
CA MET A 410 -11.28 -3.28 8.37
C MET A 410 -10.72 -3.35 9.80
N HIS A 411 -10.85 -4.50 10.46
CA HIS A 411 -10.33 -4.68 11.81
C HIS A 411 -8.80 -4.68 11.85
N ALA A 412 -8.14 -5.32 10.88
CA ALA A 412 -6.68 -5.29 10.78
C ALA A 412 -6.12 -3.88 10.55
N ILE A 413 -6.85 -3.03 9.80
CA ILE A 413 -6.48 -1.64 9.54
C ILE A 413 -6.65 -0.77 10.80
N ASN A 414 -7.70 -1.00 11.58
CA ASN A 414 -8.01 -0.24 12.78
C ASN A 414 -7.33 -0.76 14.04
N ALA A 415 -6.90 -2.03 14.07
CA ALA A 415 -6.31 -2.64 15.25
C ALA A 415 -4.94 -2.05 15.58
N ASN A 416 -4.72 -1.77 16.85
CA ASN A 416 -3.38 -1.56 17.36
C ASN A 416 -2.69 -2.90 17.58
N LEU A 417 -1.37 -2.93 17.42
CA LEU A 417 -0.58 -4.11 17.71
C LEU A 417 -0.65 -4.41 19.22
N ASP A 418 -0.72 -5.70 19.56
CA ASP A 418 -0.68 -6.15 20.96
C ASP A 418 0.61 -5.67 21.64
N SER A 419 0.49 -5.19 22.86
CA SER A 419 1.61 -4.67 23.66
C SER A 419 2.78 -5.63 23.79
N ARG A 420 2.53 -6.95 23.71
CA ARG A 420 3.58 -8.00 23.71
C ARG A 420 4.61 -7.83 22.58
N TYR A 421 4.23 -7.19 21.48
CA TYR A 421 5.13 -6.98 20.33
C TYR A 421 5.81 -5.61 20.36
N LEU A 422 5.32 -4.67 21.18
CA LEU A 422 5.79 -3.29 21.21
C LEU A 422 6.79 -3.02 22.33
N SER A 423 6.68 -3.72 23.46
CA SER A 423 7.52 -3.50 24.63
C SER A 423 8.36 -4.74 24.97
N THR A 424 9.57 -4.51 25.47
CA THR A 424 10.31 -5.48 26.27
C THR A 424 9.80 -5.35 27.70
N THR A 425 9.08 -6.32 28.21
CA THR A 425 8.84 -6.47 29.65
C THR A 425 10.11 -6.79 30.39
#